data_e96cf19440b58c63fb39c6fb4cf42a64
#
_entry.id   e96cf19440b58c63fb39c6fb4cf42a64
#
_cell.length_a   1.000
_cell.length_b   1.000
_cell.length_c   1.000
_cell.angle_alpha   90.00
_cell.angle_beta   90.00
_cell.angle_gamma   90.00
#
_symmetry.space_group_name_H-M   'P 1'
#
loop_
_entity.id
_entity.type
_entity.pdbx_description
1 polymer ?
#
loop_
_entity_poly.entity_id
_entity_poly.type
_entity_poly.pdbx_seq_one_letter_code
_entity_poly.pdbx_strand_id
1 'polypeptide(L)'
;MNTEPEIGLNQTTIYSDVGLIVLGKVIESVSKNSLDDFVDSVIFEPLGLKSSFYNPPNEKNKRVIPTEFSELYGELIKGYVHDENAKSIGGVAGHAGLFSTASDLAIFSQMMLNGGIYGWKRIFKSETINDFTKRANLIDGSSRALGWDTPSGKASGGVYLSESSFGHTGFTGTSLWIDPNNQLFVILLTNAVDPYR
;
A
#
# COMPACT_ATOMS: atom_id res chain seq x y z
N MET A 1 -0.81 -12.83 -19.03
CA MET A 1 -0.85 -13.76 -17.89
C MET A 1 -2.01 -14.73 -18.10
N ASN A 2 -1.73 -16.01 -18.21
CA ASN A 2 -2.75 -17.06 -18.23
C ASN A 2 -2.76 -17.71 -16.84
N THR A 3 -3.42 -17.09 -15.89
CA THR A 3 -3.66 -17.63 -14.56
C THR A 3 -5.13 -17.99 -14.43
N GLU A 4 -5.40 -19.24 -14.13
CA GLU A 4 -6.77 -19.69 -13.82
C GLU A 4 -7.04 -19.49 -12.33
N PRO A 5 -8.29 -19.19 -11.92
CA PRO A 5 -8.66 -19.13 -10.51
C PRO A 5 -8.42 -20.48 -9.83
N GLU A 6 -7.75 -20.48 -8.68
CA GLU A 6 -7.48 -21.71 -7.91
C GLU A 6 -8.75 -22.29 -7.28
N ILE A 7 -9.73 -21.45 -7.03
CA ILE A 7 -11.01 -21.81 -6.39
C ILE A 7 -12.17 -21.06 -7.03
N GLY A 8 -13.38 -21.55 -6.79
CA GLY A 8 -14.61 -20.89 -7.25
C GLY A 8 -14.83 -19.52 -6.61
N LEU A 9 -15.61 -18.67 -7.29
CA LEU A 9 -15.95 -17.33 -6.80
C LEU A 9 -16.71 -17.39 -5.47
N ASN A 10 -16.43 -16.43 -4.58
CA ASN A 10 -17.11 -16.26 -3.29
C ASN A 10 -16.97 -17.44 -2.30
N GLN A 11 -15.97 -18.29 -2.46
CA GLN A 11 -15.74 -19.42 -1.54
C GLN A 11 -14.79 -19.08 -0.40
N THR A 12 -13.74 -18.32 -0.66
CA THR A 12 -12.76 -17.89 0.35
C THR A 12 -12.04 -16.63 -0.10
N THR A 13 -11.31 -16.00 0.83
CA THR A 13 -10.39 -14.89 0.54
C THR A 13 -8.98 -15.45 0.44
N ILE A 14 -8.31 -15.24 -0.69
CA ILE A 14 -6.89 -15.54 -0.87
C ILE A 14 -6.13 -14.22 -1.01
N TYR A 15 -5.09 -14.04 -0.22
CA TYR A 15 -4.16 -12.93 -0.39
C TYR A 15 -3.32 -13.18 -1.65
N SER A 16 -3.41 -12.29 -2.63
CA SER A 16 -2.78 -12.49 -3.94
C SER A 16 -2.26 -11.19 -4.53
N ASP A 17 -0.99 -11.18 -4.90
CA ASP A 17 -0.35 -10.07 -5.61
C ASP A 17 -0.95 -9.87 -7.00
N VAL A 18 -1.34 -10.98 -7.66
CA VAL A 18 -1.89 -10.97 -9.03
C VAL A 18 -3.12 -10.07 -9.12
N GLY A 19 -4.01 -10.10 -8.12
CA GLY A 19 -5.20 -9.24 -8.09
C GLY A 19 -4.85 -7.75 -8.13
N LEU A 20 -3.85 -7.33 -7.34
CA LEU A 20 -3.41 -5.93 -7.30
C LEU A 20 -2.56 -5.55 -8.52
N ILE A 21 -1.79 -6.48 -9.09
CA ILE A 21 -1.09 -6.27 -10.37
C ILE A 21 -2.12 -5.98 -11.48
N VAL A 22 -3.16 -6.80 -11.57
CA VAL A 22 -4.24 -6.61 -12.55
C VAL A 22 -4.97 -5.30 -12.32
N LEU A 23 -5.28 -4.95 -11.07
CA LEU A 23 -5.92 -3.67 -10.73
C LEU A 23 -5.06 -2.47 -11.15
N GLY A 24 -3.74 -2.53 -10.95
CA GLY A 24 -2.80 -1.53 -11.45
C GLY A 24 -2.92 -1.36 -12.98
N LYS A 25 -2.98 -2.46 -13.72
CA LYS A 25 -3.17 -2.42 -15.18
C LYS A 25 -4.55 -1.91 -15.61
N VAL A 26 -5.59 -2.13 -14.81
CA VAL A 26 -6.91 -1.52 -15.03
C VAL A 26 -6.83 -0.01 -14.89
N ILE A 27 -6.15 0.49 -13.84
CA ILE A 27 -5.94 1.92 -13.63
C ILE A 27 -5.21 2.54 -14.83
N GLU A 28 -4.11 1.95 -15.28
CA GLU A 28 -3.37 2.41 -16.47
C GLU A 28 -4.26 2.44 -17.71
N SER A 29 -5.05 1.39 -17.92
CA SER A 29 -5.95 1.29 -19.06
C SER A 29 -7.05 2.37 -19.08
N VAL A 30 -7.58 2.72 -17.91
CA VAL A 30 -8.66 3.71 -17.75
C VAL A 30 -8.09 5.14 -17.77
N SER A 31 -7.00 5.37 -17.05
CA SER A 31 -6.39 6.70 -16.94
C SER A 31 -5.60 7.12 -18.18
N LYS A 32 -5.13 6.14 -18.98
CA LYS A 32 -4.20 6.32 -20.10
C LYS A 32 -2.82 6.83 -19.67
N ASN A 33 -2.48 6.71 -18.41
CA ASN A 33 -1.19 7.02 -17.83
C ASN A 33 -0.57 5.76 -17.22
N SER A 34 0.75 5.75 -17.05
CA SER A 34 1.40 4.74 -16.20
C SER A 34 0.91 4.87 -14.75
N LEU A 35 1.01 3.80 -13.96
CA LEU A 35 0.51 3.82 -12.58
C LEU A 35 1.26 4.84 -11.71
N ASP A 36 2.56 4.94 -11.86
CA ASP A 36 3.39 5.92 -11.14
C ASP A 36 3.05 7.36 -11.52
N ASP A 37 2.95 7.70 -12.83
CA ASP A 37 2.54 9.01 -13.29
C ASP A 37 1.13 9.38 -12.82
N PHE A 38 0.20 8.41 -12.86
CA PHE A 38 -1.16 8.62 -12.39
C PHE A 38 -1.19 8.93 -10.89
N VAL A 39 -0.53 8.12 -10.06
CA VAL A 39 -0.50 8.31 -8.61
C VAL A 39 0.24 9.59 -8.23
N ASP A 40 1.33 9.92 -8.93
CA ASP A 40 2.06 11.16 -8.70
C ASP A 40 1.16 12.38 -8.95
N SER A 41 0.52 12.44 -10.12
CA SER A 41 -0.31 13.59 -10.51
C SER A 41 -1.59 13.74 -9.68
N VAL A 42 -2.23 12.65 -9.23
CA VAL A 42 -3.53 12.73 -8.53
C VAL A 42 -3.43 12.64 -7.02
N ILE A 43 -2.32 12.14 -6.46
CA ILE A 43 -2.14 11.95 -5.02
C ILE A 43 -0.89 12.67 -4.50
N PHE A 44 0.32 12.33 -5.01
CA PHE A 44 1.56 12.78 -4.38
C PHE A 44 1.78 14.28 -4.57
N GLU A 45 1.70 14.77 -5.79
CA GLU A 45 1.87 16.20 -6.09
C GLU A 45 0.78 17.06 -5.40
N PRO A 46 -0.53 16.74 -5.48
CA PRO A 46 -1.56 17.48 -4.78
C PRO A 46 -1.42 17.50 -3.27
N LEU A 47 -0.93 16.43 -2.65
CA LEU A 47 -0.67 16.35 -1.21
C LEU A 47 0.70 16.90 -0.80
N GLY A 48 1.59 17.16 -1.75
CA GLY A 48 2.95 17.59 -1.49
C GLY A 48 3.85 16.50 -0.91
N LEU A 49 3.63 15.24 -1.28
CA LEU A 49 4.43 14.08 -0.84
C LEU A 49 5.75 14.01 -1.61
N LYS A 50 6.76 14.74 -1.15
CA LYS A 50 8.03 14.91 -1.86
C LYS A 50 9.00 13.74 -1.74
N SER A 51 8.68 12.75 -0.92
CA SER A 51 9.51 11.57 -0.65
C SER A 51 8.75 10.26 -0.88
N SER A 52 7.67 10.33 -1.66
CA SER A 52 6.88 9.17 -2.08
C SER A 52 7.03 9.01 -3.59
N PHE A 53 7.47 7.85 -4.05
CA PHE A 53 7.72 7.58 -5.47
C PHE A 53 7.88 6.08 -5.73
N TYR A 54 7.64 5.67 -6.95
CA TYR A 54 8.15 4.43 -7.51
C TYR A 54 9.55 4.67 -8.10
N ASN A 55 10.38 3.63 -8.15
CA ASN A 55 11.73 3.69 -8.74
C ASN A 55 12.51 4.96 -8.34
N PRO A 56 12.98 5.05 -7.07
CA PRO A 56 13.58 6.25 -6.54
C PRO A 56 14.70 6.81 -7.44
N PRO A 57 14.68 8.12 -7.75
CA PRO A 57 15.71 8.74 -8.55
C PRO A 57 17.08 8.69 -7.86
N ASN A 58 18.17 8.68 -8.62
CA ASN A 58 19.53 8.46 -8.13
C ASN A 58 19.94 9.38 -6.97
N GLU A 59 19.55 10.65 -7.00
CA GLU A 59 19.84 11.59 -5.92
C GLU A 59 19.12 11.25 -4.62
N LYS A 60 18.00 10.52 -4.66
CA LYS A 60 17.25 10.06 -3.49
C LYS A 60 17.68 8.68 -2.99
N ASN A 61 18.34 7.88 -3.81
CA ASN A 61 18.82 6.55 -3.45
C ASN A 61 19.72 6.52 -2.21
N LYS A 62 20.47 7.61 -1.94
CA LYS A 62 21.32 7.72 -0.73
C LYS A 62 20.51 7.61 0.57
N ARG A 63 19.24 8.01 0.55
CA ARG A 63 18.34 7.99 1.73
C ARG A 63 17.49 6.73 1.81
N VAL A 64 17.44 5.93 0.76
CA VAL A 64 16.71 4.65 0.76
C VAL A 64 17.43 3.67 1.66
N ILE A 65 16.69 3.04 2.54
CA ILE A 65 17.18 1.97 3.41
C ILE A 65 17.21 0.68 2.59
N PRO A 66 18.29 -0.11 2.64
CA PRO A 66 18.32 -1.42 1.98
C PRO A 66 17.30 -2.35 2.64
N THR A 67 16.82 -3.36 1.91
CA THR A 67 15.88 -4.36 2.41
C THR A 67 16.59 -5.65 2.82
N GLU A 68 17.08 -6.44 1.89
CA GLU A 68 17.80 -7.66 2.21
C GLU A 68 19.07 -7.80 1.36
N PHE A 69 19.95 -8.71 1.74
CA PHE A 69 21.08 -9.13 0.90
C PHE A 69 20.59 -10.18 -0.08
N SER A 70 20.69 -9.89 -1.36
CA SER A 70 20.34 -10.83 -2.42
C SER A 70 21.52 -11.72 -2.76
N GLU A 71 21.44 -13.00 -2.46
CA GLU A 71 22.45 -13.97 -2.87
C GLU A 71 22.57 -14.06 -4.41
N LEU A 72 21.45 -13.86 -5.12
CA LEU A 72 21.41 -13.91 -6.58
C LEU A 72 22.24 -12.78 -7.22
N TYR A 73 22.22 -11.58 -6.61
CA TYR A 73 22.95 -10.40 -7.14
C TYR A 73 24.24 -10.12 -6.39
N GLY A 74 24.49 -10.77 -5.24
CA GLY A 74 25.67 -10.55 -4.40
C GLY A 74 25.71 -9.17 -3.74
N GLU A 75 24.57 -8.51 -3.57
CA GLU A 75 24.47 -7.15 -3.02
C GLU A 75 23.19 -6.94 -2.19
N LEU A 76 23.19 -5.89 -1.39
CA LEU A 76 21.98 -5.42 -0.70
C LEU A 76 21.01 -4.80 -1.70
N ILE A 77 19.75 -5.24 -1.65
CA ILE A 77 18.67 -4.65 -2.43
C ILE A 77 18.40 -3.24 -1.90
N LYS A 78 18.77 -2.23 -2.68
CA LYS A 78 18.63 -0.83 -2.32
C LYS A 78 18.30 0.04 -3.53
N GLY A 79 17.26 0.87 -3.40
CA GLY A 79 16.88 1.83 -4.45
C GLY A 79 16.10 1.23 -5.61
N TYR A 80 15.70 -0.01 -5.50
CA TYR A 80 14.75 -0.68 -6.37
C TYR A 80 13.83 -1.59 -5.55
N VAL A 81 12.69 -1.95 -6.13
CA VAL A 81 11.68 -2.75 -5.43
C VAL A 81 12.24 -4.10 -4.99
N HIS A 82 11.91 -4.49 -3.75
CA HIS A 82 12.32 -5.77 -3.18
C HIS A 82 11.58 -6.95 -3.83
N ASP A 83 10.27 -6.78 -4.12
CA ASP A 83 9.41 -7.80 -4.68
C ASP A 83 9.84 -8.19 -6.11
N GLU A 84 10.05 -9.50 -6.34
CA GLU A 84 10.57 -10.02 -7.59
C GLU A 84 9.57 -9.89 -8.75
N ASN A 85 8.26 -10.04 -8.46
CA ASN A 85 7.22 -9.89 -9.46
C ASN A 85 7.10 -8.43 -9.92
N ALA A 86 7.09 -7.49 -8.97
CA ALA A 86 7.10 -6.06 -9.28
C ALA A 86 8.36 -5.68 -10.04
N LYS A 87 9.54 -6.18 -9.65
CA LYS A 87 10.81 -5.94 -10.35
C LYS A 87 10.77 -6.41 -11.80
N SER A 88 10.18 -7.59 -12.05
CA SER A 88 10.09 -8.18 -13.39
C SER A 88 9.24 -7.37 -14.36
N ILE A 89 8.32 -6.54 -13.84
CA ILE A 89 7.43 -5.67 -14.64
C ILE A 89 7.83 -4.20 -14.58
N GLY A 90 9.07 -3.89 -14.16
CA GLY A 90 9.62 -2.54 -14.19
C GLY A 90 9.57 -1.77 -12.87
N GLY A 91 9.25 -2.41 -11.76
CA GLY A 91 9.28 -1.81 -10.42
C GLY A 91 8.05 -0.99 -10.03
N VAL A 92 7.05 -0.90 -10.91
CA VAL A 92 5.79 -0.17 -10.69
C VAL A 92 4.64 -1.16 -10.73
N ALA A 93 4.04 -1.44 -9.58
CA ALA A 93 2.94 -2.40 -9.49
C ALA A 93 1.95 -2.04 -8.38
N GLY A 94 0.70 -2.51 -8.51
CA GLY A 94 -0.35 -2.20 -7.54
C GLY A 94 -0.15 -2.85 -6.16
N HIS A 95 0.70 -3.89 -6.06
CA HIS A 95 0.98 -4.62 -4.82
C HIS A 95 2.31 -4.24 -4.16
N ALA A 96 3.28 -3.70 -4.92
CA ALA A 96 4.62 -3.39 -4.42
C ALA A 96 5.31 -2.29 -5.26
N GLY A 97 6.42 -1.76 -4.75
CA GLY A 97 7.28 -0.81 -5.46
C GLY A 97 7.23 0.62 -4.95
N LEU A 98 6.31 0.95 -4.04
CA LEU A 98 6.24 2.29 -3.46
C LEU A 98 7.30 2.49 -2.38
N PHE A 99 8.05 3.57 -2.50
CA PHE A 99 8.94 4.12 -1.48
C PHE A 99 8.31 5.35 -0.86
N SER A 100 8.45 5.52 0.45
CA SER A 100 7.89 6.67 1.16
C SER A 100 8.65 6.97 2.46
N THR A 101 8.17 7.94 3.21
CA THR A 101 8.63 8.31 4.55
C THR A 101 7.46 8.38 5.53
N ALA A 102 7.75 8.30 6.83
CA ALA A 102 6.72 8.47 7.85
C ALA A 102 6.00 9.81 7.74
N SER A 103 6.71 10.88 7.34
CA SER A 103 6.11 12.22 7.15
C SER A 103 5.11 12.26 6.00
N ASP A 104 5.45 11.66 4.85
CA ASP A 104 4.54 11.61 3.71
C ASP A 104 3.34 10.72 4.00
N LEU A 105 3.58 9.56 4.63
CA LEU A 105 2.50 8.68 5.07
C LEU A 105 1.58 9.32 6.12
N ALA A 106 2.11 10.18 6.99
CA ALA A 106 1.30 10.95 7.94
C ALA A 106 0.36 11.95 7.23
N ILE A 107 0.83 12.62 6.18
CA ILE A 107 0.00 13.50 5.35
C ILE A 107 -1.11 12.71 4.67
N PHE A 108 -0.77 11.55 4.07
CA PHE A 108 -1.75 10.66 3.46
C PHE A 108 -2.78 10.16 4.48
N SER A 109 -2.32 9.72 5.66
CA SER A 109 -3.20 9.23 6.72
C SER A 109 -4.15 10.31 7.25
N GLN A 110 -3.64 11.54 7.40
CA GLN A 110 -4.47 12.68 7.79
C GLN A 110 -5.51 13.02 6.72
N MET A 111 -5.15 12.94 5.44
CA MET A 111 -6.09 13.09 4.33
C MET A 111 -7.21 12.05 4.41
N MET A 112 -6.89 10.79 4.69
CA MET A 112 -7.86 9.71 4.88
C MET A 112 -8.78 9.99 6.06
N LEU A 113 -8.25 10.37 7.24
CA LEU A 113 -9.03 10.77 8.43
C LEU A 113 -9.99 11.94 8.15
N ASN A 114 -9.56 12.89 7.35
CA ASN A 114 -10.35 14.06 6.96
C ASN A 114 -11.37 13.76 5.85
N GLY A 115 -11.69 12.52 5.56
CA GLY A 115 -12.66 12.14 4.52
C GLY A 115 -12.23 12.56 3.11
N GLY A 116 -10.92 12.45 2.81
CA GLY A 116 -10.36 12.68 1.49
C GLY A 116 -9.90 14.12 1.22
N ILE A 117 -9.73 14.91 2.28
CA ILE A 117 -9.29 16.31 2.17
C ILE A 117 -7.99 16.53 2.95
N TYR A 118 -7.05 17.24 2.35
CA TYR A 118 -5.87 17.75 3.06
C TYR A 118 -5.60 19.21 2.66
N GLY A 119 -5.48 20.09 3.66
CA GLY A 119 -5.48 21.53 3.41
C GLY A 119 -6.76 21.94 2.68
N TRP A 120 -6.63 22.57 1.52
CA TRP A 120 -7.75 23.03 0.69
C TRP A 120 -8.04 22.09 -0.50
N LYS A 121 -7.36 20.95 -0.59
CA LYS A 121 -7.47 20.03 -1.72
C LYS A 121 -8.28 18.79 -1.34
N ARG A 122 -9.25 18.46 -2.18
CA ARG A 122 -9.98 17.20 -2.13
C ARG A 122 -9.31 16.20 -3.09
N ILE A 123 -8.84 15.09 -2.54
CA ILE A 123 -8.25 13.98 -3.30
C ILE A 123 -9.33 12.93 -3.58
N PHE A 124 -10.09 12.53 -2.56
CA PHE A 124 -11.17 11.57 -2.67
C PHE A 124 -12.49 12.13 -2.13
N LYS A 125 -13.60 11.58 -2.59
CA LYS A 125 -14.89 11.80 -1.94
C LYS A 125 -14.96 11.03 -0.65
N SER A 126 -15.66 11.55 0.35
CA SER A 126 -15.84 10.90 1.65
C SER A 126 -16.51 9.53 1.49
N GLU A 127 -17.50 9.44 0.61
CA GLU A 127 -18.20 8.21 0.29
C GLU A 127 -17.25 7.14 -0.26
N THR A 128 -16.33 7.54 -1.15
CA THR A 128 -15.30 6.63 -1.70
C THR A 128 -14.41 6.08 -0.59
N ILE A 129 -13.92 6.95 0.32
CA ILE A 129 -13.12 6.48 1.45
C ILE A 129 -13.92 5.48 2.29
N ASN A 130 -15.14 5.81 2.68
CA ASN A 130 -15.99 4.93 3.46
C ASN A 130 -16.23 3.58 2.79
N ASP A 131 -16.46 3.57 1.48
CA ASP A 131 -16.69 2.34 0.72
C ASP A 131 -15.46 1.46 0.64
N PHE A 132 -14.27 2.05 0.52
CA PHE A 132 -13.02 1.31 0.39
C PHE A 132 -12.45 0.85 1.74
N THR A 133 -12.76 1.52 2.85
CA THR A 133 -12.16 1.24 4.16
C THR A 133 -13.04 0.41 5.08
N LYS A 134 -14.36 0.36 4.86
CA LYS A 134 -15.26 -0.52 5.62
C LYS A 134 -15.00 -1.99 5.26
N ARG A 135 -15.16 -2.87 6.24
CA ARG A 135 -15.09 -4.33 6.01
C ARG A 135 -16.07 -4.73 4.91
N ALA A 136 -15.58 -5.46 3.92
CA ALA A 136 -16.36 -5.81 2.73
C ALA A 136 -17.44 -6.85 3.02
N ASN A 137 -17.24 -7.73 4.02
CA ASN A 137 -18.17 -8.81 4.42
C ASN A 137 -18.60 -9.72 3.25
N LEU A 138 -17.73 -9.89 2.25
CA LEU A 138 -17.99 -10.75 1.10
C LEU A 138 -17.88 -12.23 1.45
N ILE A 139 -17.03 -12.55 2.43
CA ILE A 139 -16.77 -13.92 2.91
C ILE A 139 -16.82 -13.89 4.43
N ASP A 140 -17.51 -14.85 5.03
CA ASP A 140 -17.64 -14.97 6.48
C ASP A 140 -16.25 -15.10 7.14
N GLY A 141 -16.02 -14.32 8.19
CA GLY A 141 -14.75 -14.28 8.91
C GLY A 141 -13.60 -13.54 8.24
N SER A 142 -13.79 -13.00 7.04
CA SER A 142 -12.78 -12.16 6.39
C SER A 142 -12.69 -10.78 7.05
N SER A 143 -11.47 -10.33 7.36
CA SER A 143 -11.19 -8.97 7.85
C SER A 143 -10.99 -7.95 6.72
N ARG A 144 -11.11 -8.35 5.47
CA ARG A 144 -10.74 -7.50 4.33
C ARG A 144 -11.78 -6.44 3.99
N ALA A 145 -11.26 -5.25 3.73
CA ALA A 145 -11.91 -4.18 2.98
C ALA A 145 -11.39 -4.18 1.53
N LEU A 146 -11.65 -3.13 0.78
CA LEU A 146 -11.16 -3.01 -0.62
C LEU A 146 -9.73 -2.45 -0.63
N GLY A 147 -8.74 -3.35 -0.60
CA GLY A 147 -7.31 -3.01 -0.55
C GLY A 147 -6.76 -2.77 0.86
N TRP A 148 -7.60 -2.82 1.90
CA TRP A 148 -7.23 -2.66 3.29
C TRP A 148 -7.54 -3.91 4.12
N ASP A 149 -6.89 -4.02 5.26
CA ASP A 149 -7.29 -4.91 6.34
C ASP A 149 -8.06 -4.12 7.40
N THR A 150 -8.93 -4.79 8.16
CA THR A 150 -9.67 -4.21 9.28
C THR A 150 -9.41 -5.01 10.56
N PRO A 151 -9.63 -4.44 11.76
CA PRO A 151 -9.36 -5.14 13.00
C PRO A 151 -10.06 -6.51 13.06
N SER A 152 -9.30 -7.51 13.44
CA SER A 152 -9.78 -8.85 13.75
C SER A 152 -8.91 -9.39 14.88
N GLY A 153 -9.34 -10.44 15.58
CA GLY A 153 -8.55 -11.03 16.67
C GLY A 153 -7.14 -11.50 16.26
N LYS A 154 -6.82 -11.49 14.97
CA LYS A 154 -5.52 -11.85 14.39
C LYS A 154 -4.88 -10.73 13.56
N ALA A 155 -5.49 -9.55 13.54
CA ALA A 155 -4.98 -8.43 12.76
C ALA A 155 -3.69 -7.86 13.38
N SER A 156 -2.78 -7.44 12.50
CA SER A 156 -1.50 -6.82 12.88
C SER A 156 -1.65 -5.44 13.55
N GLY A 157 -2.83 -4.85 13.53
CA GLY A 157 -3.13 -3.57 14.21
C GLY A 157 -3.23 -3.66 15.73
N GLY A 158 -3.20 -4.87 16.31
CA GLY A 158 -3.35 -5.07 17.75
C GLY A 158 -4.80 -5.02 18.22
N VAL A 159 -5.00 -4.86 19.54
CA VAL A 159 -6.31 -5.02 20.21
C VAL A 159 -6.96 -3.71 20.66
N TYR A 160 -6.28 -2.59 20.47
CA TYR A 160 -6.75 -1.28 20.97
C TYR A 160 -7.37 -0.40 19.90
N LEU A 161 -7.27 -0.79 18.63
CA LEU A 161 -7.88 -0.05 17.52
C LEU A 161 -9.40 -0.25 17.52
N SER A 162 -10.13 0.80 17.15
CA SER A 162 -11.59 0.71 17.00
C SER A 162 -11.99 -0.17 15.81
N GLU A 163 -13.22 -0.64 15.79
CA GLU A 163 -13.77 -1.47 14.71
C GLU A 163 -13.80 -0.75 13.35
N SER A 164 -13.81 0.58 13.35
CA SER A 164 -13.76 1.38 12.13
C SER A 164 -12.35 1.57 11.56
N SER A 165 -11.34 1.05 12.24
CA SER A 165 -9.95 1.16 11.81
C SER A 165 -9.69 0.34 10.57
N PHE A 166 -8.73 0.79 9.79
CA PHE A 166 -8.24 0.10 8.60
C PHE A 166 -6.74 0.32 8.47
N GLY A 167 -6.07 -0.61 7.86
CA GLY A 167 -4.61 -0.55 7.72
C GLY A 167 -4.08 -1.66 6.84
N HIS A 168 -2.77 -1.74 6.74
CA HIS A 168 -2.09 -2.84 6.07
C HIS A 168 -0.64 -2.96 6.54
N THR A 169 -0.05 -4.14 6.34
CA THR A 169 1.38 -4.39 6.56
C THR A 169 2.10 -4.54 5.24
N GLY A 170 3.40 -4.22 5.23
CA GLY A 170 4.30 -4.52 4.14
C GLY A 170 5.22 -5.70 4.48
N PHE A 171 5.61 -6.46 3.48
CA PHE A 171 6.46 -7.64 3.61
C PHE A 171 7.80 -7.32 4.33
N THR A 172 8.35 -6.15 4.08
CA THR A 172 9.62 -5.70 4.66
C THR A 172 9.52 -5.26 6.13
N GLY A 173 8.36 -5.40 6.77
CA GLY A 173 8.16 -5.06 8.19
C GLY A 173 7.51 -3.70 8.43
N THR A 174 7.00 -3.06 7.39
CA THR A 174 6.26 -1.80 7.54
C THR A 174 4.80 -2.04 7.91
N SER A 175 4.17 -1.09 8.58
CA SER A 175 2.72 -1.07 8.78
C SER A 175 2.16 0.33 8.88
N LEU A 176 0.91 0.48 8.45
CA LEU A 176 0.11 1.68 8.57
C LEU A 176 -1.28 1.29 9.06
N TRP A 177 -1.73 1.92 10.16
CA TRP A 177 -3.10 1.77 10.67
C TRP A 177 -3.70 3.14 10.92
N ILE A 178 -4.95 3.32 10.53
CA ILE A 178 -5.72 4.55 10.64
C ILE A 178 -7.00 4.23 11.41
N ASP A 179 -7.28 4.98 12.46
CA ASP A 179 -8.45 4.82 13.33
C ASP A 179 -9.32 6.07 13.31
N PRO A 180 -10.38 6.10 12.49
CA PRO A 180 -11.26 7.25 12.38
C PRO A 180 -12.00 7.60 13.66
N ASN A 181 -12.40 6.61 14.47
CA ASN A 181 -13.14 6.87 15.72
C ASN A 181 -12.27 7.59 16.75
N ASN A 182 -11.00 7.21 16.84
CA ASN A 182 -10.05 7.81 17.77
C ASN A 182 -9.26 8.98 17.16
N GLN A 183 -9.50 9.29 15.89
CA GLN A 183 -8.80 10.36 15.15
C GLN A 183 -7.28 10.23 15.21
N LEU A 184 -6.78 9.02 15.05
CA LEU A 184 -5.35 8.72 15.12
C LEU A 184 -4.92 7.80 13.98
N PHE A 185 -3.62 7.81 13.72
CA PHE A 185 -2.98 6.81 12.88
C PHE A 185 -1.64 6.40 13.49
N VAL A 186 -1.21 5.19 13.16
CA VAL A 186 0.08 4.63 13.59
C VAL A 186 0.85 4.20 12.35
N ILE A 187 2.07 4.68 12.22
CA ILE A 187 3.00 4.34 11.15
C ILE A 187 4.22 3.70 11.78
N LEU A 188 4.52 2.48 11.39
CA LEU A 188 5.71 1.75 11.80
C LEU A 188 6.51 1.41 10.54
N LEU A 189 7.70 1.96 10.41
CA LEU A 189 8.61 1.68 9.31
C LEU A 189 9.84 0.96 9.87
N THR A 190 9.82 -0.36 9.76
CA THR A 190 10.93 -1.23 10.13
C THR A 190 11.47 -1.95 8.91
N ASN A 191 12.64 -2.53 9.02
CA ASN A 191 13.21 -3.43 8.03
C ASN A 191 13.42 -4.80 8.67
N ALA A 192 12.39 -5.65 8.62
CA ALA A 192 12.39 -6.97 9.26
C ALA A 192 13.12 -8.04 8.41
N VAL A 193 13.51 -7.71 7.19
CA VAL A 193 14.18 -8.63 6.25
C VAL A 193 15.68 -8.31 6.07
N ASP A 194 16.21 -7.30 6.77
CA ASP A 194 17.64 -6.94 6.72
C ASP A 194 18.42 -7.76 7.78
N PRO A 195 19.57 -8.35 7.43
CA PRO A 195 20.10 -8.50 6.05
C PRO A 195 19.53 -9.71 5.31
N TYR A 196 18.79 -10.58 5.98
CA TYR A 196 18.22 -11.84 5.43
C TYR A 196 16.80 -12.05 5.93
N ARG A 197 15.92 -12.60 5.08
CA ARG A 197 14.57 -13.03 5.41
C ARG A 197 14.51 -14.48 5.91
#